data_caf15fec2c7c7af6192e1d81139c249c
#
_entry.id   caf15fec2c7c7af6192e1d81139c249c
#
_cell.length_a   1.000
_cell.length_b   1.000
_cell.length_c   1.000
_cell.angle_alpha   90.00
_cell.angle_beta   90.00
_cell.angle_gamma   90.00
#
_symmetry.space_group_name_H-M   'P 1'
#
loop_
_entity.id
_entity.type
_entity.pdbx_description
1 polymer ?
#
loop_
_entity_poly.entity_id
_entity_poly.type
_entity_poly.pdbx_seq_one_letter_code
_entity_poly.pdbx_strand_id
1 'polypeptide(L)' 'MPKQTRHSTAYSGVYFVELADDDQSFFIRYKQNGKSFEERAGRSSQGWNAEKASFLRNER' A
#
# COMPACT_ATOMS: atom_id res chain seq x y z
N MET A 1 5.14 20.06 -9.35
CA MET A 1 4.74 19.25 -8.21
C MET A 1 5.64 18.05 -8.07
N PRO A 2 6.18 17.84 -6.90
CA PRO A 2 7.01 16.65 -6.71
C PRO A 2 6.17 15.41 -6.88
N LYS A 3 6.72 14.44 -7.59
CA LYS A 3 6.07 13.15 -7.72
C LYS A 3 6.32 12.34 -6.46
N GLN A 4 5.28 11.74 -5.95
CA GLN A 4 5.44 10.81 -4.85
C GLN A 4 6.06 9.53 -5.39
N THR A 5 7.13 9.08 -4.76
CA THR A 5 7.82 7.86 -5.16
C THR A 5 7.20 6.68 -4.44
N ARG A 6 6.84 5.66 -5.20
CA ARG A 6 6.32 4.41 -4.63
C ARG A 6 7.48 3.53 -4.21
N HIS A 7 7.39 3.00 -3.00
CA HIS A 7 8.41 2.12 -2.44
C HIS A 7 7.84 0.72 -2.27
N SER A 8 8.60 -0.26 -2.72
CA SER A 8 8.22 -1.66 -2.54
C SER A 8 8.45 -2.08 -1.10
N THR A 9 7.67 -3.07 -0.66
CA THR A 9 7.85 -3.69 0.65
C THR A 9 8.32 -5.13 0.46
N ALA A 10 8.57 -5.83 1.58
CA ALA A 10 8.91 -7.25 1.53
C ALA A 10 7.72 -8.11 1.07
N TYR A 11 6.52 -7.56 1.08
CA TYR A 11 5.31 -8.27 0.70
C TYR A 11 4.95 -7.98 -0.74
N SER A 12 4.69 -9.03 -1.51
CA SER A 12 4.31 -8.90 -2.91
C SER A 12 2.99 -8.14 -3.04
N GLY A 13 2.94 -7.18 -3.95
CA GLY A 13 1.73 -6.40 -4.19
C GLY A 13 1.40 -5.36 -3.13
N VAL A 14 2.32 -5.12 -2.20
CA VAL A 14 2.17 -4.10 -1.18
C VAL A 14 3.26 -3.05 -1.36
N TYR A 15 2.86 -1.80 -1.40
CA TYR A 15 3.83 -0.70 -1.52
C TYR A 15 3.34 0.49 -0.70
N PHE A 16 4.23 1.46 -0.52
CA PHE A 16 3.88 2.65 0.23
C PHE A 16 4.44 3.91 -0.44
N VAL A 17 3.85 5.03 -0.08
CA VAL A 17 4.29 6.36 -0.50
C VAL A 17 4.59 7.17 0.75
N GLU A 18 5.74 7.84 0.75
CA GLU A 18 6.09 8.72 1.87
C GLU A 18 5.31 10.01 1.77
N LEU A 19 4.74 10.41 2.89
CA LEU A 19 3.97 11.64 3.01
C LEU A 19 4.78 12.65 3.82
N ALA A 20 4.30 13.89 3.86
CA ALA A 20 4.85 14.89 4.76
C ALA A 20 4.69 14.42 6.20
N ASP A 21 5.49 14.96 7.12
CA ASP A 21 5.41 14.65 8.56
C ASP A 21 5.80 13.22 8.90
N ASP A 22 6.69 12.61 8.12
CA ASP A 22 7.20 11.26 8.35
C ASP A 22 6.12 10.18 8.38
N ASP A 23 4.99 10.46 7.73
CA ASP A 23 3.91 9.48 7.61
C ASP A 23 4.07 8.69 6.31
N GLN A 24 3.41 7.55 6.24
CA GLN A 24 3.43 6.69 5.05
C GLN A 24 2.02 6.23 4.74
N SER A 25 1.69 6.20 3.46
CA SER A 25 0.40 5.69 3.00
C SER A 25 0.64 4.35 2.32
N PHE A 26 -0.02 3.31 2.81
CA PHE A 26 0.14 1.95 2.28
C PHE A 26 -0.95 1.64 1.27
N PHE A 27 -0.56 0.95 0.22
CA PHE A 27 -1.45 0.57 -0.88
C PHE A 27 -1.27 -0.91 -1.18
N ILE A 28 -2.33 -1.51 -1.68
CA ILE A 28 -2.29 -2.90 -2.13
C ILE A 28 -2.66 -2.97 -3.61
N ARG A 29 -2.12 -3.97 -4.29
CA ARG A 29 -2.36 -4.21 -5.70
C ARG A 29 -2.67 -5.68 -5.89
N TYR A 30 -3.74 -5.98 -6.59
CA TYR A 30 -4.15 -7.36 -6.80
C TYR A 30 -4.85 -7.49 -8.16
N LYS A 31 -5.00 -8.73 -8.62
CA LYS A 31 -5.70 -9.04 -9.86
C LYS A 31 -6.92 -9.90 -9.58
N GLN A 32 -8.01 -9.56 -10.22
CA GLN A 32 -9.24 -10.36 -10.20
C GLN A 32 -9.82 -10.40 -11.60
N ASN A 33 -10.14 -11.61 -12.07
CA ASN A 33 -10.77 -11.82 -13.39
C ASN A 33 -9.98 -11.13 -14.52
N GLY A 34 -8.67 -11.19 -14.46
CA GLY A 34 -7.80 -10.60 -15.47
C GLY A 34 -7.64 -9.11 -15.40
N LYS A 35 -8.22 -8.46 -14.39
CA LYS A 35 -8.09 -7.02 -14.21
C LYS A 35 -7.24 -6.70 -12.99
N SER A 36 -6.45 -5.64 -13.10
CA SER A 36 -5.64 -5.16 -11.98
C SER A 36 -6.42 -4.13 -11.19
N PHE A 37 -6.36 -4.27 -9.88
CA PHE A 37 -6.99 -3.33 -8.95
C PHE A 37 -5.95 -2.80 -7.97
N GLU A 38 -6.17 -1.59 -7.52
CA GLU A 38 -5.31 -0.95 -6.55
C GLU A 38 -6.20 -0.30 -5.50
N GLU A 39 -5.92 -0.55 -4.23
CA GLU A 39 -6.68 0.04 -3.14
C GLU A 39 -5.73 0.63 -2.11
N ARG A 40 -6.18 1.68 -1.47
CA ARG A 40 -5.45 2.28 -0.37
C ARG A 40 -5.78 1.52 0.91
N ALA A 41 -4.73 1.00 1.58
CA ALA A 41 -4.92 0.30 2.85
C ALA A 41 -5.11 1.28 4.00
N GLY A 42 -4.16 2.21 4.18
CA GLY A 42 -4.22 3.18 5.25
C GLY A 42 -2.88 3.82 5.50
N ARG A 43 -2.81 4.68 6.51
CA ARG A 43 -1.59 5.41 6.87
C ARG A 43 -0.91 4.77 8.07
N SER A 44 0.41 4.90 8.14
CA SER A 44 1.17 4.41 9.29
C SER A 44 0.74 5.11 10.58
N SER A 45 0.37 6.38 10.51
CA SER A 45 -0.14 7.11 11.66
C SER A 45 -1.46 6.55 12.19
N GLN A 46 -2.18 5.78 11.36
CA GLN A 46 -3.42 5.10 11.75
C GLN A 46 -3.18 3.67 12.19
N GLY A 47 -1.93 3.28 12.37
CA GLY A 47 -1.58 1.94 12.79
C GLY A 47 -1.38 0.94 11.66
N TRP A 48 -1.37 1.39 10.42
CA TRP A 48 -1.12 0.51 9.27
C TRP A 48 0.36 0.28 9.05
N ASN A 49 0.68 -0.89 8.52
CA ASN A 49 2.03 -1.24 8.11
C ASN A 49 1.94 -2.22 6.93
N ALA A 50 3.10 -2.63 6.41
CA ALA A 50 3.12 -3.53 5.26
C ALA A 50 2.47 -4.87 5.56
N GLU A 51 2.66 -5.39 6.77
CA GLU A 51 2.07 -6.68 7.17
C GLU A 51 0.55 -6.61 7.16
N LYS A 52 -0.02 -5.57 7.77
CA LYS A 52 -1.48 -5.40 7.78
C LYS A 52 -2.03 -5.21 6.37
N ALA A 53 -1.31 -4.45 5.54
CA ALA A 53 -1.72 -4.25 4.16
C ALA A 53 -1.70 -5.58 3.40
N SER A 54 -0.73 -6.45 3.67
CA SER A 54 -0.68 -7.75 3.01
C SER A 54 -1.85 -8.64 3.43
N PHE A 55 -2.27 -8.57 4.69
CA PHE A 55 -3.45 -9.29 5.13
C PHE A 55 -4.70 -8.80 4.42
N LEU A 56 -4.84 -7.50 4.27
CA LEU A 56 -5.96 -6.93 3.53
C LEU A 56 -5.97 -7.43 2.08
N ARG A 57 -4.79 -7.48 1.45
CA ARG A 57 -4.66 -7.96 0.08
C ARG A 57 -5.09 -9.42 -0.03
N ASN A 58 -4.75 -10.25 0.95
CA ASN A 58 -5.13 -11.66 0.95
C ASN A 58 -6.63 -11.88 1.07
N GLU A 59 -7.36 -10.90 1.57
CA GLU A 59 -8.81 -10.96 1.65
C GLU A 59 -9.50 -10.60 0.32
N ARG A 60 -8.76 -10.09 -0.63
CA ARG A 60 -9.27 -9.74 -1.95
C ARG A 60 -9.06 -10.90 -2.95
#